data_a4eef92693346be1087ff48aa7228949
#
_entry.id   a4eef92693346be1087ff48aa7228949
#
_cell.length_a   1.000
_cell.length_b   1.000
_cell.length_c   1.000
_cell.angle_alpha   90.00
_cell.angle_beta   90.00
_cell.angle_gamma   90.00
#
_symmetry.space_group_name_H-M   'P 1'
#
loop_
_entity.id
_entity.type
_entity.pdbx_description
1 polymer ?
#
loop_
_entity_poly.entity_id
_entity_poly.type
_entity_poly.pdbx_seq_one_letter_code
_entity_poly.pdbx_strand_id
1 'polypeptide(L)'
;MDKRFQWTEFYMELASALLPYKNNRSELIAKLKTIFADAVMNFPFKERGKEVYEDICPFTVFGSFNKGITNANRIALLEQFAKQFSIKAAVPTEFDGIPVVMNLSAWFFAYKENRGEHDIDNLWDLLEKAIAYSDEASTDNKNAFIAAYDTVTKQKMIKWNITMGLYWARPYTFINLDSTNRAFITDVDNMPHYFTTIFSDINKGLPDGRNYLFMCEQAKNALNQKEYEYHSFPELSYYAWKSNQLGKTEETTTTTVDSNIKETNYWIYSPGDNASMWDEFYKSGIMGIGWDDVTDLKGFSSKEEIKDYMKKVYDPSYSYKNNAHCLWQFANEIKVGDVIFVKKGMHKIIGKGIVTSDYIYDTSRSTYKHIRKVDWQNKGEWEHPGQAVMKTLTNISAYPD
;
A
#
# COMPACT_ATOMS: atom_id res chain seq x y z
N MET A 1 14.10 -13.70 -22.23
CA MET A 1 12.88 -13.44 -21.42
C MET A 1 12.63 -11.94 -21.40
N ASP A 2 11.37 -11.51 -21.45
CA ASP A 2 10.98 -10.10 -21.32
C ASP A 2 11.39 -9.61 -19.92
N LYS A 3 12.11 -8.50 -19.84
CA LYS A 3 12.60 -7.94 -18.56
C LYS A 3 11.48 -7.64 -17.57
N ARG A 4 10.30 -7.29 -18.07
CA ARG A 4 9.09 -7.02 -17.26
C ARG A 4 8.70 -8.20 -16.37
N PHE A 5 8.97 -9.43 -16.78
CA PHE A 5 8.57 -10.65 -16.07
C PHE A 5 9.76 -11.44 -15.50
N GLN A 6 10.99 -10.90 -15.58
CA GLN A 6 12.18 -11.53 -15.04
C GLN A 6 12.09 -11.80 -13.52
N TRP A 7 11.31 -10.97 -12.81
CA TRP A 7 11.06 -11.14 -11.39
C TRP A 7 10.39 -12.48 -11.04
N THR A 8 9.63 -13.08 -11.94
CA THR A 8 8.88 -14.31 -11.67
C THR A 8 9.80 -15.47 -11.34
N GLU A 9 10.87 -15.67 -12.11
CA GLU A 9 11.86 -16.73 -11.86
C GLU A 9 12.57 -16.51 -10.52
N PHE A 10 13.01 -15.28 -10.27
CA PHE A 10 13.69 -14.93 -9.03
C PHE A 10 12.80 -15.18 -7.81
N TYR A 11 11.55 -14.74 -7.86
CA TYR A 11 10.63 -14.87 -6.72
C TYR A 11 10.22 -16.34 -6.48
N MET A 12 10.02 -17.12 -7.55
CA MET A 12 9.73 -18.55 -7.43
C MET A 12 10.91 -19.31 -6.82
N GLU A 13 12.14 -19.01 -7.24
CA GLU A 13 13.35 -19.62 -6.68
C GLU A 13 13.54 -19.22 -5.21
N LEU A 14 13.34 -17.93 -4.88
CA LEU A 14 13.38 -17.45 -3.49
C LEU A 14 12.32 -18.15 -2.62
N ALA A 15 11.09 -18.29 -3.09
CA ALA A 15 10.03 -18.97 -2.36
C ALA A 15 10.44 -20.41 -1.99
N SER A 16 11.03 -21.13 -2.95
CA SER A 16 11.54 -22.49 -2.72
C SER A 16 12.74 -22.50 -1.77
N ALA A 17 13.67 -21.53 -1.90
CA ALA A 17 14.83 -21.39 -1.03
C ALA A 17 14.50 -21.02 0.43
N LEU A 18 13.30 -20.49 0.67
CA LEU A 18 12.81 -20.22 2.04
C LEU A 18 12.32 -21.47 2.76
N LEU A 19 11.83 -22.52 2.05
CA LEU A 19 11.22 -23.70 2.68
C LEU A 19 12.10 -24.41 3.74
N PRO A 20 13.43 -24.57 3.56
CA PRO A 20 14.29 -25.16 4.58
C PRO A 20 14.27 -24.43 5.93
N TYR A 21 13.90 -23.14 5.92
CA TYR A 21 13.84 -22.32 7.15
C TYR A 21 12.52 -22.44 7.90
N LYS A 22 11.54 -23.21 7.41
CA LYS A 22 10.28 -23.48 8.12
C LYS A 22 10.51 -23.93 9.58
N ASN A 23 11.52 -24.76 9.79
CA ASN A 23 11.90 -25.28 11.11
C ASN A 23 13.20 -24.68 11.67
N ASN A 24 13.77 -23.67 10.99
CA ASN A 24 15.01 -23.00 11.42
C ASN A 24 14.90 -21.46 11.21
N ARG A 25 13.91 -20.86 11.85
CA ARG A 25 13.54 -19.45 11.63
C ARG A 25 14.51 -18.47 12.27
N SER A 26 15.21 -18.90 13.32
CA SER A 26 16.28 -18.10 13.93
C SER A 26 17.45 -17.86 12.96
N GLU A 27 17.83 -18.87 12.17
CA GLU A 27 18.82 -18.73 11.12
C GLU A 27 18.31 -17.81 10.00
N LEU A 28 17.04 -17.94 9.60
CA LEU A 28 16.43 -17.03 8.64
C LEU A 28 16.52 -15.58 9.10
N ILE A 29 16.17 -15.30 10.37
CA ILE A 29 16.26 -13.96 10.94
C ILE A 29 17.70 -13.45 10.94
N ALA A 30 18.68 -14.30 11.24
CA ALA A 30 20.09 -13.93 11.16
C ALA A 30 20.51 -13.57 9.73
N LYS A 31 20.12 -14.37 8.73
CA LYS A 31 20.36 -14.04 7.31
C LYS A 31 19.69 -12.73 6.89
N LEU A 32 18.42 -12.50 7.32
CA LEU A 32 17.72 -11.25 7.02
C LEU A 32 18.42 -10.04 7.63
N LYS A 33 18.97 -10.14 8.85
CA LYS A 33 19.80 -9.07 9.45
C LYS A 33 20.99 -8.73 8.57
N THR A 34 21.71 -9.75 8.08
CA THR A 34 22.84 -9.58 7.17
C THR A 34 22.42 -8.92 5.85
N ILE A 35 21.32 -9.40 5.23
CA ILE A 35 20.75 -8.84 3.99
C ILE A 35 20.49 -7.34 4.12
N PHE A 36 19.78 -6.93 5.19
CA PHE A 36 19.44 -5.51 5.38
C PHE A 36 20.65 -4.67 5.73
N ALA A 37 21.63 -5.21 6.47
CA ALA A 37 22.89 -4.53 6.78
C ALA A 37 23.73 -4.32 5.53
N ASP A 38 23.92 -5.36 4.71
CA ASP A 38 24.70 -5.30 3.47
C ASP A 38 24.03 -4.39 2.41
N ALA A 39 22.71 -4.31 2.40
CA ALA A 39 21.96 -3.36 1.57
C ALA A 39 21.96 -1.93 2.13
N VAL A 40 22.60 -1.66 3.26
CA VAL A 40 22.62 -0.36 3.95
C VAL A 40 21.22 0.15 4.28
N MET A 41 20.35 -0.76 4.72
CA MET A 41 18.96 -0.47 5.06
C MET A 41 18.63 -0.83 6.51
N ASN A 42 17.70 -0.08 7.11
CA ASN A 42 17.21 -0.39 8.45
C ASN A 42 16.46 -1.72 8.48
N PHE A 43 16.79 -2.57 9.45
CA PHE A 43 16.12 -3.85 9.68
C PHE A 43 14.66 -3.61 10.13
N PRO A 44 13.65 -4.04 9.35
CA PRO A 44 12.26 -3.65 9.60
C PRO A 44 11.53 -4.60 10.55
N PHE A 45 12.04 -5.81 10.78
CA PHE A 45 11.34 -6.89 11.48
C PHE A 45 11.41 -6.70 13.00
N LYS A 46 10.47 -5.94 13.56
CA LYS A 46 10.45 -5.57 14.98
C LYS A 46 9.04 -5.64 15.56
N GLU A 47 8.92 -6.17 16.76
CA GLU A 47 7.73 -6.10 17.60
C GLU A 47 7.42 -4.66 18.04
N ARG A 48 6.26 -4.43 18.62
CA ARG A 48 5.80 -3.10 19.03
C ARG A 48 6.77 -2.39 19.97
N GLY A 49 7.51 -3.07 20.80
CA GLY A 49 8.52 -2.51 21.72
C GLY A 49 9.89 -2.22 21.11
N LYS A 50 10.05 -2.31 19.78
CA LYS A 50 11.32 -2.26 19.02
C LYS A 50 12.21 -3.50 19.18
N GLU A 51 11.76 -4.52 19.87
CA GLU A 51 12.44 -5.81 19.91
C GLU A 51 12.43 -6.47 18.52
N VAL A 52 13.52 -7.10 18.14
CA VAL A 52 13.60 -7.86 16.88
C VAL A 52 12.67 -9.06 16.98
N TYR A 53 11.97 -9.39 15.89
CA TYR A 53 11.17 -10.62 15.84
C TYR A 53 12.02 -11.84 16.19
N GLU A 54 11.47 -12.70 17.05
CA GLU A 54 12.01 -14.04 17.35
C GLU A 54 11.55 -15.06 16.32
N ASP A 55 10.47 -14.75 15.59
CA ASP A 55 9.85 -15.61 14.59
C ASP A 55 9.34 -14.79 13.40
N ILE A 56 9.29 -15.38 12.20
CA ILE A 56 8.90 -14.72 10.96
C ILE A 56 8.25 -15.69 9.99
N CYS A 57 7.24 -15.21 9.25
CA CYS A 57 6.61 -15.98 8.18
C CYS A 57 7.19 -15.62 6.80
N PRO A 58 7.09 -16.53 5.81
CA PRO A 58 7.70 -16.33 4.50
C PRO A 58 7.06 -15.16 3.71
N PHE A 59 5.77 -14.94 3.84
CA PHE A 59 5.08 -13.85 3.14
C PHE A 59 5.50 -12.47 3.66
N THR A 60 5.82 -12.35 4.95
CA THR A 60 6.39 -11.12 5.52
C THR A 60 7.81 -10.86 4.98
N VAL A 61 8.59 -11.92 4.68
CA VAL A 61 9.87 -11.76 3.99
C VAL A 61 9.66 -11.13 2.63
N PHE A 62 8.74 -11.63 1.80
CA PHE A 62 8.37 -11.01 0.52
C PHE A 62 7.84 -9.59 0.68
N GLY A 63 6.98 -9.33 1.67
CA GLY A 63 6.45 -8.01 1.98
C GLY A 63 7.53 -6.99 2.32
N SER A 64 8.70 -7.41 2.78
CA SER A 64 9.79 -6.51 3.17
C SER A 64 10.40 -5.74 2.00
N PHE A 65 10.35 -6.29 0.79
CA PHE A 65 10.81 -5.64 -0.44
C PHE A 65 9.67 -5.36 -1.44
N ASN A 66 8.47 -5.94 -1.25
CA ASN A 66 7.26 -5.62 -2.02
C ASN A 66 6.35 -4.61 -1.29
N LYS A 67 6.93 -3.50 -0.90
CA LYS A 67 6.27 -2.36 -0.24
C LYS A 67 6.76 -1.04 -0.85
N GLY A 68 6.25 0.09 -0.37
CA GLY A 68 6.61 1.43 -0.86
C GLY A 68 8.07 1.81 -0.58
N ILE A 69 8.99 1.21 -1.31
CA ILE A 69 10.43 1.55 -1.36
C ILE A 69 10.82 1.85 -2.80
N THR A 70 11.92 2.58 -3.00
CA THR A 70 12.43 2.87 -4.35
C THR A 70 12.90 1.60 -5.05
N ASN A 71 12.88 1.58 -6.39
CA ASN A 71 13.40 0.45 -7.17
C ASN A 71 14.90 0.20 -6.88
N ALA A 72 15.70 1.26 -6.68
CA ALA A 72 17.12 1.12 -6.30
C ALA A 72 17.27 0.35 -4.98
N ASN A 73 16.50 0.70 -3.95
CA ASN A 73 16.52 0.00 -2.68
C ASN A 73 16.02 -1.45 -2.80
N ARG A 74 15.01 -1.69 -3.65
CA ARG A 74 14.51 -3.03 -3.91
C ARG A 74 15.57 -3.90 -4.59
N ILE A 75 16.24 -3.38 -5.62
CA ILE A 75 17.34 -4.08 -6.31
C ILE A 75 18.45 -4.40 -5.33
N ALA A 76 18.91 -3.43 -4.53
CA ALA A 76 19.96 -3.65 -3.54
C ALA A 76 19.60 -4.77 -2.53
N LEU A 77 18.34 -4.82 -2.06
CA LEU A 77 17.86 -5.93 -1.22
C LEU A 77 17.88 -7.25 -1.97
N LEU A 78 17.34 -7.31 -3.19
CA LEU A 78 17.25 -8.55 -3.97
C LEU A 78 18.62 -9.10 -4.35
N GLU A 79 19.63 -8.26 -4.59
CA GLU A 79 21.02 -8.67 -4.76
C GLU A 79 21.55 -9.39 -3.51
N GLN A 80 21.25 -8.88 -2.32
CA GLN A 80 21.66 -9.54 -1.08
C GLN A 80 20.85 -10.83 -0.83
N PHE A 81 19.55 -10.85 -1.16
CA PHE A 81 18.76 -12.08 -1.15
C PHE A 81 19.37 -13.13 -2.08
N ALA A 82 19.73 -12.76 -3.32
CA ALA A 82 20.38 -13.67 -4.26
C ALA A 82 21.66 -14.30 -3.68
N LYS A 83 22.50 -13.49 -3.07
CA LYS A 83 23.75 -13.92 -2.45
C LYS A 83 23.50 -14.86 -1.25
N GLN A 84 22.61 -14.48 -0.32
CA GLN A 84 22.38 -15.21 0.94
C GLN A 84 21.61 -16.54 0.74
N PHE A 85 20.78 -16.61 -0.30
CA PHE A 85 19.98 -17.82 -0.61
C PHE A 85 20.49 -18.56 -1.85
N SER A 86 21.62 -18.12 -2.43
CA SER A 86 22.22 -18.75 -3.63
C SER A 86 21.26 -18.82 -4.82
N ILE A 87 20.43 -17.78 -5.00
CA ILE A 87 19.49 -17.67 -6.11
C ILE A 87 20.26 -17.56 -7.42
N LYS A 88 19.90 -18.36 -8.40
CA LYS A 88 20.54 -18.40 -9.72
C LYS A 88 19.84 -17.53 -10.75
N ALA A 89 18.53 -17.33 -10.57
CA ALA A 89 17.76 -16.42 -11.40
C ALA A 89 18.35 -15.00 -11.33
N ALA A 90 18.33 -14.31 -12.45
CA ALA A 90 18.83 -12.94 -12.51
C ALA A 90 18.02 -12.00 -11.61
N VAL A 91 18.70 -11.10 -10.92
CA VAL A 91 18.04 -10.09 -10.08
C VAL A 91 17.18 -9.18 -10.97
N PRO A 92 15.88 -9.05 -10.69
CA PRO A 92 15.00 -8.24 -11.51
C PRO A 92 15.32 -6.75 -11.34
N THR A 93 15.18 -6.00 -12.43
CA THR A 93 15.41 -4.55 -12.49
C THR A 93 14.13 -3.76 -12.78
N GLU A 94 13.07 -4.45 -13.20
CA GLU A 94 11.76 -3.89 -13.49
C GLU A 94 10.72 -4.54 -12.56
N PHE A 95 9.80 -3.71 -12.03
CA PHE A 95 8.85 -4.13 -10.98
C PHE A 95 7.41 -3.69 -11.27
N ASP A 96 7.17 -3.17 -12.45
CA ASP A 96 5.86 -2.71 -12.88
C ASP A 96 4.87 -3.88 -12.94
N GLY A 97 3.67 -3.68 -12.40
CA GLY A 97 2.65 -4.73 -12.32
C GLY A 97 2.85 -5.74 -11.17
N ILE A 98 3.94 -5.66 -10.42
CA ILE A 98 4.09 -6.46 -9.20
C ILE A 98 3.28 -5.80 -8.08
N PRO A 99 2.35 -6.52 -7.42
CA PRO A 99 1.58 -5.95 -6.32
C PRO A 99 2.48 -5.55 -5.15
N VAL A 100 2.20 -4.40 -4.56
CA VAL A 100 2.92 -3.89 -3.39
C VAL A 100 1.96 -3.70 -2.23
N VAL A 101 2.40 -4.10 -1.04
CA VAL A 101 1.66 -3.84 0.19
C VAL A 101 2.03 -2.47 0.76
N MET A 102 1.09 -1.85 1.46
CA MET A 102 1.40 -0.62 2.21
C MET A 102 2.44 -0.90 3.30
N ASN A 103 3.29 0.07 3.60
CA ASN A 103 4.36 -0.08 4.61
C ASN A 103 3.85 -0.58 5.97
N LEU A 104 2.64 -0.19 6.37
CA LEU A 104 2.01 -0.62 7.62
C LEU A 104 1.31 -1.99 7.51
N SER A 105 1.09 -2.50 6.31
CA SER A 105 0.41 -3.78 6.01
C SER A 105 1.35 -4.82 5.40
N ALA A 106 2.67 -4.58 5.46
CA ALA A 106 3.68 -5.51 4.96
C ALA A 106 3.85 -6.77 5.84
N TRP A 107 3.08 -6.85 6.92
CA TRP A 107 3.09 -7.94 7.88
C TRP A 107 1.90 -8.87 7.67
N PHE A 108 2.17 -10.18 7.63
CA PHE A 108 1.14 -11.21 7.45
C PHE A 108 0.74 -11.88 8.77
N PHE A 109 1.22 -11.39 9.90
CA PHE A 109 0.84 -11.83 11.24
C PHE A 109 0.83 -10.64 12.20
N ALA A 110 0.07 -10.77 13.28
CA ALA A 110 -0.05 -9.72 14.31
C ALA A 110 1.18 -9.69 15.23
N TYR A 111 1.34 -8.58 15.97
CA TYR A 111 2.31 -8.52 17.07
C TYR A 111 2.04 -9.58 18.13
N LYS A 112 3.07 -9.96 18.91
CA LYS A 112 3.09 -11.07 19.86
C LYS A 112 1.87 -11.09 20.79
N GLU A 113 1.43 -9.95 21.28
CA GLU A 113 0.28 -9.84 22.18
C GLU A 113 -1.09 -10.10 21.52
N ASN A 114 -1.14 -10.14 20.21
CA ASN A 114 -2.39 -10.31 19.43
C ASN A 114 -2.33 -11.49 18.45
N ARG A 115 -1.20 -12.17 18.37
CA ARG A 115 -0.95 -13.28 17.47
C ARG A 115 -1.41 -14.60 18.11
N GLY A 116 -2.08 -15.45 17.34
CA GLY A 116 -2.34 -16.82 17.73
C GLY A 116 -1.05 -17.65 17.79
N GLU A 117 -1.01 -18.66 18.63
CA GLU A 117 0.17 -19.50 18.88
C GLU A 117 0.75 -20.10 17.59
N HIS A 118 -0.13 -20.50 16.65
CA HIS A 118 0.26 -21.18 15.41
C HIS A 118 0.15 -20.30 14.16
N ASP A 119 -0.09 -18.98 14.31
CA ASP A 119 -0.32 -18.11 13.15
C ASP A 119 0.85 -18.12 12.16
N ILE A 120 2.08 -18.14 12.64
CA ILE A 120 3.28 -18.17 11.79
C ILE A 120 3.48 -19.56 11.19
N ASP A 121 3.24 -20.63 11.95
CA ASP A 121 3.31 -22.02 11.47
C ASP A 121 2.35 -22.25 10.32
N ASN A 122 1.10 -21.79 10.46
CA ASN A 122 0.07 -21.92 9.43
C ASN A 122 0.48 -21.20 8.13
N LEU A 123 1.16 -20.05 8.22
CA LEU A 123 1.66 -19.32 7.05
C LEU A 123 2.81 -20.06 6.35
N TRP A 124 3.66 -20.76 7.11
CA TRP A 124 4.66 -21.64 6.54
C TRP A 124 4.05 -22.87 5.89
N ASP A 125 3.05 -23.48 6.53
CA ASP A 125 2.29 -24.59 5.96
C ASP A 125 1.62 -24.20 4.66
N LEU A 126 0.99 -23.00 4.62
CA LEU A 126 0.37 -22.52 3.40
C LEU A 126 1.39 -22.34 2.26
N LEU A 127 2.57 -21.77 2.52
CA LEU A 127 3.60 -21.65 1.48
C LEU A 127 4.03 -23.02 0.96
N GLU A 128 4.29 -23.98 1.85
CA GLU A 128 4.68 -25.34 1.47
C GLU A 128 3.61 -26.01 0.59
N LYS A 129 2.32 -25.93 1.01
CA LYS A 129 1.21 -26.51 0.24
C LYS A 129 0.94 -25.76 -1.07
N ALA A 130 1.15 -24.44 -1.11
CA ALA A 130 1.06 -23.66 -2.33
C ALA A 130 2.13 -24.05 -3.36
N ILE A 131 3.36 -24.27 -2.89
CA ILE A 131 4.45 -24.75 -3.75
C ILE A 131 4.15 -26.15 -4.26
N ALA A 132 3.78 -27.09 -3.37
CA ALA A 132 3.46 -28.46 -3.74
C ALA A 132 2.32 -28.53 -4.77
N TYR A 133 1.24 -27.75 -4.58
CA TYR A 133 0.14 -27.68 -5.53
C TYR A 133 0.56 -27.06 -6.88
N SER A 134 1.41 -26.04 -6.84
CA SER A 134 1.91 -25.42 -8.08
C SER A 134 2.80 -26.36 -8.89
N ASP A 135 3.62 -27.17 -8.21
CA ASP A 135 4.54 -28.11 -8.85
C ASP A 135 3.80 -29.35 -9.35
N GLU A 136 2.78 -29.82 -8.62
CA GLU A 136 1.93 -30.96 -8.98
C GLU A 136 0.47 -30.72 -8.51
N ALA A 137 -0.41 -30.44 -9.45
CA ALA A 137 -1.83 -30.16 -9.18
C ALA A 137 -2.66 -31.45 -8.94
N SER A 138 -2.17 -32.35 -8.07
CA SER A 138 -2.89 -33.55 -7.66
C SER A 138 -4.09 -33.20 -6.75
N THR A 139 -5.04 -34.12 -6.62
CA THR A 139 -6.19 -33.95 -5.72
C THR A 139 -5.75 -33.78 -4.26
N ASP A 140 -4.71 -34.48 -3.83
CA ASP A 140 -4.20 -34.42 -2.47
C ASP A 140 -3.55 -33.06 -2.19
N ASN A 141 -2.70 -32.58 -3.10
CA ASN A 141 -2.08 -31.25 -2.98
C ASN A 141 -3.14 -30.13 -3.03
N LYS A 142 -4.16 -30.29 -3.87
CA LYS A 142 -5.30 -29.37 -3.93
C LYS A 142 -6.03 -29.27 -2.59
N ASN A 143 -6.39 -30.41 -2.02
CA ASN A 143 -7.10 -30.48 -0.74
C ASN A 143 -6.23 -29.95 0.41
N ALA A 144 -4.93 -30.27 0.41
CA ALA A 144 -3.97 -29.78 1.42
C ALA A 144 -3.84 -28.23 1.33
N PHE A 145 -3.73 -27.66 0.13
CA PHE A 145 -3.70 -26.23 -0.05
C PHE A 145 -4.99 -25.56 0.46
N ILE A 146 -6.17 -26.08 0.07
CA ILE A 146 -7.47 -25.54 0.51
C ILE A 146 -7.55 -25.49 2.02
N ALA A 147 -7.21 -26.58 2.71
CA ALA A 147 -7.24 -26.64 4.17
C ALA A 147 -6.29 -25.63 4.84
N ALA A 148 -5.06 -25.49 4.32
CA ALA A 148 -4.09 -24.54 4.82
C ALA A 148 -4.54 -23.07 4.57
N TYR A 149 -5.07 -22.77 3.39
CA TYR A 149 -5.59 -21.46 3.03
C TYR A 149 -6.77 -21.07 3.95
N ASP A 150 -7.75 -21.95 4.14
CA ASP A 150 -8.92 -21.71 4.99
C ASP A 150 -8.53 -21.53 6.48
N THR A 151 -7.43 -22.12 6.90
CA THR A 151 -6.88 -21.91 8.24
C THR A 151 -6.27 -20.51 8.35
N VAL A 152 -5.45 -20.12 7.38
CA VAL A 152 -4.75 -18.82 7.37
C VAL A 152 -5.72 -17.65 7.22
N THR A 153 -6.76 -17.76 6.40
CA THR A 153 -7.71 -16.67 6.18
C THR A 153 -8.53 -16.26 7.40
N LYS A 154 -8.54 -17.09 8.45
CA LYS A 154 -9.18 -16.77 9.75
C LYS A 154 -8.27 -15.97 10.69
N GLN A 155 -6.98 -15.83 10.37
CA GLN A 155 -6.00 -15.17 11.23
C GLN A 155 -6.12 -13.64 11.14
N LYS A 156 -5.76 -12.96 12.24
CA LYS A 156 -5.59 -11.51 12.23
C LYS A 156 -4.54 -11.09 11.20
N MET A 157 -4.67 -9.92 10.62
CA MET A 157 -3.80 -9.34 9.57
C MET A 157 -3.91 -9.99 8.20
N ILE A 158 -4.63 -11.10 8.05
CA ILE A 158 -4.87 -11.73 6.75
C ILE A 158 -6.13 -11.14 6.12
N LYS A 159 -5.94 -10.60 4.94
CA LYS A 159 -6.97 -10.06 4.05
C LYS A 159 -6.56 -10.41 2.61
N TRP A 160 -6.81 -9.53 1.67
CA TRP A 160 -6.40 -9.70 0.27
C TRP A 160 -4.87 -9.84 0.09
N ASN A 161 -4.08 -9.38 1.07
CA ASN A 161 -2.63 -9.52 1.06
C ASN A 161 -2.16 -10.98 0.89
N ILE A 162 -2.92 -11.96 1.39
CA ILE A 162 -2.52 -13.36 1.23
C ILE A 162 -2.49 -13.80 -0.23
N THR A 163 -3.40 -13.28 -1.08
CA THR A 163 -3.39 -13.56 -2.52
C THR A 163 -2.18 -12.93 -3.20
N MET A 164 -1.72 -11.76 -2.71
CA MET A 164 -0.47 -11.13 -3.16
C MET A 164 0.74 -12.00 -2.79
N GLY A 165 0.78 -12.50 -1.54
CA GLY A 165 1.85 -13.39 -1.07
C GLY A 165 1.95 -14.68 -1.88
N LEU A 166 0.82 -15.32 -2.15
CA LEU A 166 0.74 -16.52 -3.00
C LEU A 166 1.18 -16.24 -4.44
N TYR A 167 0.75 -15.11 -5.00
CA TYR A 167 1.16 -14.66 -6.33
C TYR A 167 2.67 -14.40 -6.39
N TRP A 168 3.28 -13.74 -5.40
CA TRP A 168 4.74 -13.58 -5.37
C TRP A 168 5.46 -14.92 -5.36
N ALA A 169 4.96 -15.90 -4.58
CA ALA A 169 5.59 -17.21 -4.48
C ALA A 169 5.44 -18.06 -5.73
N ARG A 170 4.27 -18.02 -6.39
CA ARG A 170 3.93 -18.83 -7.59
C ARG A 170 3.02 -18.05 -8.56
N PRO A 171 3.58 -17.06 -9.29
CA PRO A 171 2.81 -16.09 -10.08
C PRO A 171 2.04 -16.68 -11.26
N TYR A 172 2.41 -17.87 -11.73
CA TYR A 172 1.69 -18.56 -12.82
C TYR A 172 0.61 -19.53 -12.33
N THR A 173 0.46 -19.66 -11.00
CA THR A 173 -0.53 -20.56 -10.38
C THR A 173 -1.59 -19.79 -9.63
N PHE A 174 -1.23 -18.75 -8.90
CA PHE A 174 -2.13 -17.99 -8.05
C PHE A 174 -2.35 -16.58 -8.60
N ILE A 175 -3.60 -16.20 -8.77
CA ILE A 175 -3.95 -14.85 -9.23
C ILE A 175 -3.82 -13.85 -8.07
N ASN A 176 -3.24 -12.67 -8.36
CA ASN A 176 -3.25 -11.54 -7.44
C ASN A 176 -4.63 -10.87 -7.40
N LEU A 177 -5.19 -10.72 -6.21
CA LEU A 177 -6.50 -10.09 -5.98
C LEU A 177 -6.37 -8.83 -5.11
N ASP A 178 -5.34 -8.00 -5.34
CA ASP A 178 -5.30 -6.65 -4.79
C ASP A 178 -6.40 -5.77 -5.40
N SER A 179 -6.57 -4.55 -4.89
CA SER A 179 -7.63 -3.65 -5.36
C SER A 179 -7.53 -3.32 -6.85
N THR A 180 -6.32 -3.12 -7.37
CA THR A 180 -6.09 -2.80 -8.79
C THR A 180 -6.48 -3.98 -9.69
N ASN A 181 -6.05 -5.19 -9.35
CA ASN A 181 -6.40 -6.37 -10.12
C ASN A 181 -7.90 -6.68 -10.03
N ARG A 182 -8.51 -6.59 -8.83
CA ARG A 182 -9.96 -6.81 -8.69
C ARG A 182 -10.77 -5.83 -9.54
N ALA A 183 -10.45 -4.55 -9.51
CA ALA A 183 -11.12 -3.56 -10.36
C ALA A 183 -10.99 -3.92 -11.85
N PHE A 184 -9.80 -4.28 -12.30
CA PHE A 184 -9.52 -4.60 -13.70
C PHE A 184 -10.26 -5.87 -14.18
N ILE A 185 -10.21 -6.96 -13.39
CA ILE A 185 -10.78 -8.26 -13.78
C ILE A 185 -12.30 -8.32 -13.67
N THR A 186 -12.94 -7.39 -12.97
CA THR A 186 -14.41 -7.31 -12.88
C THR A 186 -15.01 -6.28 -13.82
N ASP A 187 -14.19 -5.51 -14.50
CA ASP A 187 -14.63 -4.49 -15.46
C ASP A 187 -14.80 -5.12 -16.85
N VAL A 188 -16.02 -5.00 -17.40
CA VAL A 188 -16.39 -5.54 -18.73
C VAL A 188 -15.75 -4.77 -19.88
N ASP A 189 -15.26 -3.55 -19.63
CA ASP A 189 -14.52 -2.76 -20.62
C ASP A 189 -13.06 -3.26 -20.75
N ASN A 190 -12.52 -3.83 -19.67
CA ASN A 190 -11.16 -4.38 -19.64
C ASN A 190 -11.11 -5.88 -19.95
N MET A 191 -12.15 -6.63 -19.55
CA MET A 191 -12.17 -8.10 -19.66
C MET A 191 -13.47 -8.60 -20.26
N PRO A 192 -13.43 -9.64 -21.13
CA PRO A 192 -14.63 -10.24 -21.67
C PRO A 192 -15.59 -10.71 -20.56
N HIS A 193 -16.90 -10.60 -20.82
CA HIS A 193 -17.94 -10.95 -19.85
C HIS A 193 -17.79 -12.37 -19.27
N TYR A 194 -17.37 -13.33 -20.08
CA TYR A 194 -17.06 -14.68 -19.59
C TYR A 194 -15.99 -14.68 -18.49
N PHE A 195 -14.95 -13.87 -18.65
CA PHE A 195 -13.89 -13.78 -17.64
C PHE A 195 -14.39 -13.08 -16.37
N THR A 196 -15.11 -11.98 -16.49
CA THR A 196 -15.64 -11.24 -15.34
C THR A 196 -16.59 -12.08 -14.49
N THR A 197 -17.34 -13.02 -15.08
CA THR A 197 -18.25 -13.92 -14.36
C THR A 197 -17.54 -14.88 -13.41
N ILE A 198 -16.25 -15.23 -13.68
CA ILE A 198 -15.45 -16.05 -12.77
C ILE A 198 -15.32 -15.36 -11.39
N PHE A 199 -15.33 -14.03 -11.39
CA PHE A 199 -15.12 -13.19 -10.21
C PHE A 199 -16.38 -12.50 -9.69
N SER A 200 -17.58 -12.95 -10.12
CA SER A 200 -18.86 -12.32 -9.76
C SER A 200 -19.08 -12.14 -8.25
N ASP A 201 -18.52 -13.04 -7.45
CA ASP A 201 -18.67 -13.04 -5.98
C ASP A 201 -17.52 -12.33 -5.22
N ILE A 202 -16.56 -11.76 -5.96
CA ILE A 202 -15.35 -11.19 -5.34
C ILE A 202 -15.64 -10.02 -4.40
N ASN A 203 -16.71 -9.28 -4.65
CA ASN A 203 -17.14 -8.17 -3.80
C ASN A 203 -17.77 -8.61 -2.47
N LYS A 204 -18.06 -9.91 -2.30
CA LYS A 204 -18.58 -10.47 -1.03
C LYS A 204 -17.48 -10.63 0.03
N GLY A 205 -16.21 -10.50 -0.34
CA GLY A 205 -15.06 -10.62 0.53
C GLY A 205 -14.02 -11.62 0.00
N LEU A 206 -13.00 -11.87 0.81
CA LEU A 206 -11.94 -12.84 0.47
C LEU A 206 -12.57 -14.23 0.28
N PRO A 207 -12.38 -14.90 -0.88
CA PRO A 207 -12.93 -16.24 -1.11
C PRO A 207 -12.28 -17.27 -0.18
N ASP A 208 -12.99 -18.34 0.13
CA ASP A 208 -12.39 -19.53 0.72
C ASP A 208 -11.42 -20.23 -0.24
N GLY A 209 -10.65 -21.20 0.27
CA GLY A 209 -9.60 -21.85 -0.50
C GLY A 209 -10.10 -22.58 -1.74
N ARG A 210 -11.29 -23.17 -1.69
CA ARG A 210 -11.93 -23.86 -2.84
C ARG A 210 -12.30 -22.87 -3.93
N ASN A 211 -12.97 -21.79 -3.56
CA ASN A 211 -13.39 -20.74 -4.50
C ASN A 211 -12.17 -19.99 -5.05
N TYR A 212 -11.16 -19.72 -4.23
CA TYR A 212 -9.93 -19.08 -4.70
C TYR A 212 -9.21 -19.93 -5.75
N LEU A 213 -9.01 -21.24 -5.48
CA LEU A 213 -8.41 -22.12 -6.48
C LEU A 213 -9.26 -22.27 -7.73
N PHE A 214 -10.59 -22.36 -7.58
CA PHE A 214 -11.50 -22.37 -8.73
C PHE A 214 -11.30 -21.12 -9.61
N MET A 215 -11.25 -19.92 -9.00
CA MET A 215 -10.95 -18.67 -9.69
C MET A 215 -9.60 -18.74 -10.43
N CYS A 216 -8.54 -19.21 -9.76
CA CYS A 216 -7.22 -19.37 -10.37
C CYS A 216 -7.25 -20.32 -11.57
N GLU A 217 -7.85 -21.51 -11.43
CA GLU A 217 -7.93 -22.53 -12.48
C GLU A 217 -8.73 -22.02 -13.68
N GLN A 218 -9.92 -21.43 -13.45
CA GLN A 218 -10.78 -20.93 -14.52
C GLN A 218 -10.15 -19.73 -15.25
N ALA A 219 -9.56 -18.79 -14.50
CA ALA A 219 -8.89 -17.64 -15.09
C ALA A 219 -7.65 -18.06 -15.91
N LYS A 220 -6.85 -19.01 -15.41
CA LYS A 220 -5.72 -19.58 -16.15
C LYS A 220 -6.17 -20.26 -17.44
N ASN A 221 -7.25 -21.06 -17.40
CA ASN A 221 -7.81 -21.72 -18.57
C ASN A 221 -8.34 -20.71 -19.60
N ALA A 222 -8.99 -19.63 -19.13
CA ALA A 222 -9.46 -18.57 -20.00
C ALA A 222 -8.28 -17.84 -20.69
N LEU A 223 -7.27 -17.43 -19.95
CA LEU A 223 -6.10 -16.72 -20.48
C LEU A 223 -5.27 -17.55 -21.47
N ASN A 224 -5.38 -18.87 -21.46
CA ASN A 224 -4.76 -19.75 -22.46
C ASN A 224 -5.46 -19.74 -23.82
N GLN A 225 -6.63 -19.10 -23.95
CA GLN A 225 -7.34 -18.98 -25.22
C GLN A 225 -6.73 -17.86 -26.07
N LYS A 226 -6.77 -18.03 -27.41
CA LYS A 226 -6.14 -17.08 -28.36
C LYS A 226 -6.81 -15.68 -28.38
N GLU A 227 -7.99 -15.58 -27.78
CA GLU A 227 -8.81 -14.37 -27.79
C GLU A 227 -8.34 -13.31 -26.78
N TYR A 228 -7.46 -13.68 -25.84
CA TYR A 228 -6.96 -12.77 -24.83
C TYR A 228 -5.63 -12.15 -25.24
N GLU A 229 -5.46 -10.87 -24.93
CA GLU A 229 -4.23 -10.13 -25.14
C GLU A 229 -3.14 -10.53 -24.12
N TYR A 230 -3.56 -11.06 -22.98
CA TYR A 230 -2.67 -11.54 -21.90
C TYR A 230 -2.85 -13.04 -21.68
N HIS A 231 -1.75 -13.75 -21.55
CA HIS A 231 -1.74 -15.22 -21.49
C HIS A 231 -1.26 -15.76 -20.14
N SER A 232 -1.04 -14.90 -19.17
CA SER A 232 -0.57 -15.29 -17.83
C SER A 232 -1.01 -14.29 -16.76
N PHE A 233 -1.01 -14.69 -15.49
CA PHE A 233 -1.28 -13.77 -14.39
C PHE A 233 -0.27 -12.64 -14.24
N PRO A 234 1.05 -12.85 -14.49
CA PRO A 234 1.99 -11.72 -14.55
C PRO A 234 1.64 -10.69 -15.62
N GLU A 235 1.26 -11.11 -16.81
CA GLU A 235 0.81 -10.19 -17.85
C GLU A 235 -0.49 -9.50 -17.46
N LEU A 236 -1.50 -10.24 -16.97
CA LEU A 236 -2.76 -9.68 -16.47
C LEU A 236 -2.51 -8.60 -15.40
N SER A 237 -1.66 -8.90 -14.39
CA SER A 237 -1.34 -7.95 -13.32
C SER A 237 -0.57 -6.72 -13.84
N TYR A 238 0.31 -6.90 -14.82
CA TYR A 238 1.01 -5.80 -15.49
C TYR A 238 0.02 -4.88 -16.23
N TYR A 239 -0.92 -5.45 -17.00
CA TYR A 239 -1.91 -4.66 -17.74
C TYR A 239 -2.93 -4.00 -16.80
N ALA A 240 -3.34 -4.65 -15.71
CA ALA A 240 -4.16 -4.05 -14.66
C ALA A 240 -3.45 -2.83 -14.03
N TRP A 241 -2.17 -2.97 -13.71
CA TRP A 241 -1.34 -1.86 -13.22
C TRP A 241 -1.23 -0.75 -14.28
N LYS A 242 -0.93 -1.09 -15.53
CA LYS A 242 -0.79 -0.14 -16.63
C LYS A 242 -2.09 0.61 -16.91
N SER A 243 -3.24 -0.08 -16.94
CA SER A 243 -4.56 0.55 -17.09
C SER A 243 -4.84 1.52 -15.95
N ASN A 244 -4.53 1.14 -14.71
CA ASN A 244 -4.67 2.03 -13.56
C ASN A 244 -3.72 3.26 -13.64
N GLN A 245 -2.54 3.13 -14.26
CA GLN A 245 -1.67 4.29 -14.54
C GLN A 245 -2.22 5.14 -15.69
N LEU A 246 -2.72 4.51 -16.76
CA LEU A 246 -3.34 5.21 -17.90
C LEU A 246 -4.66 5.86 -17.49
N GLY A 247 -5.50 5.20 -16.68
CA GLY A 247 -6.71 5.80 -16.10
C GLY A 247 -6.38 7.04 -15.26
N LYS A 248 -5.28 7.01 -14.52
CA LYS A 248 -4.72 8.21 -13.86
C LYS A 248 -4.21 9.23 -14.87
N THR A 249 -3.84 8.81 -16.09
CA THR A 249 -3.34 9.67 -17.18
C THR A 249 -4.47 10.08 -18.12
N GLU A 250 -5.54 9.29 -18.32
CA GLU A 250 -6.66 9.54 -19.22
C GLU A 250 -7.83 10.29 -18.55
N GLU A 251 -7.98 10.24 -17.23
CA GLU A 251 -8.66 11.32 -16.49
C GLU A 251 -7.96 12.67 -16.77
N THR A 252 -6.73 12.61 -17.36
CA THR A 252 -5.95 13.73 -17.85
C THR A 252 -6.12 14.01 -19.37
N THR A 253 -6.87 13.20 -20.15
CA THR A 253 -6.80 13.34 -21.64
C THR A 253 -8.14 13.48 -22.37
N THR A 254 -9.28 13.60 -21.69
CA THR A 254 -10.57 13.88 -22.36
C THR A 254 -11.04 15.33 -22.15
N THR A 255 -10.20 16.27 -22.48
CA THR A 255 -10.59 17.59 -23.00
C THR A 255 -9.38 18.24 -23.64
N THR A 256 -9.27 18.13 -24.96
CA THR A 256 -8.46 19.07 -25.75
C THR A 256 -9.05 20.45 -25.62
N VAL A 257 -8.40 21.30 -24.91
CA VAL A 257 -7.94 22.67 -25.08
C VAL A 257 -7.57 23.22 -23.69
N ASP A 258 -6.32 23.54 -23.56
CA ASP A 258 -5.57 24.18 -22.47
C ASP A 258 -4.81 23.27 -21.50
N SER A 259 -3.51 23.36 -21.66
CA SER A 259 -2.44 22.89 -20.81
C SER A 259 -2.63 23.29 -19.34
N ASN A 260 -3.10 22.35 -18.48
CA ASN A 260 -2.88 22.28 -17.04
C ASN A 260 -3.86 21.27 -16.37
N ILE A 261 -3.69 19.96 -16.57
CA ILE A 261 -4.46 18.97 -15.80
C ILE A 261 -3.65 18.61 -14.57
N LYS A 262 -4.12 19.08 -13.42
CA LYS A 262 -3.60 18.79 -12.08
C LYS A 262 -4.08 17.41 -11.59
N GLU A 263 -3.16 16.53 -11.20
CA GLU A 263 -3.51 15.35 -10.40
C GLU A 263 -4.27 15.78 -9.15
N THR A 264 -5.49 15.28 -8.95
CA THR A 264 -6.29 15.55 -7.75
C THR A 264 -5.76 14.68 -6.60
N ASN A 265 -5.22 15.30 -5.57
CA ASN A 265 -4.87 14.59 -4.35
C ASN A 265 -6.05 14.58 -3.38
N TYR A 266 -6.09 13.56 -2.54
CA TYR A 266 -7.04 13.41 -1.45
C TYR A 266 -6.33 13.61 -0.11
N TRP A 267 -6.92 14.42 0.74
CA TRP A 267 -6.34 14.77 2.02
C TRP A 267 -7.34 14.55 3.16
N ILE A 268 -6.86 14.03 4.29
CA ILE A 268 -7.62 14.06 5.54
C ILE A 268 -7.07 15.18 6.42
N TYR A 269 -7.95 15.97 7.00
CA TYR A 269 -7.63 17.22 7.67
C TYR A 269 -8.39 17.38 8.97
N SER A 270 -7.74 17.89 10.02
CA SER A 270 -8.35 18.23 11.31
C SER A 270 -8.30 19.74 11.54
N PRO A 271 -9.46 20.45 11.54
CA PRO A 271 -9.53 21.89 11.79
C PRO A 271 -9.45 22.21 13.29
N GLY A 272 -8.24 22.30 13.82
CA GLY A 272 -8.00 22.48 15.25
C GLY A 272 -8.23 21.22 16.09
N ASP A 273 -8.07 21.36 17.40
CA ASP A 273 -8.27 20.25 18.33
C ASP A 273 -9.73 19.80 18.33
N ASN A 274 -9.94 18.51 18.12
CA ASN A 274 -11.27 17.90 18.01
C ASN A 274 -12.22 18.64 17.04
N ALA A 275 -11.65 19.19 15.95
CA ALA A 275 -12.34 19.97 14.93
C ALA A 275 -13.00 21.27 15.45
N SER A 276 -12.44 21.90 16.46
CA SER A 276 -12.96 23.12 17.11
C SER A 276 -13.18 24.30 16.16
N MET A 277 -12.40 24.37 15.05
CA MET A 277 -12.50 25.43 14.04
C MET A 277 -13.45 25.12 12.89
N TRP A 278 -14.08 23.91 12.90
CA TRP A 278 -14.83 23.44 11.73
C TRP A 278 -15.98 24.37 11.31
N ASP A 279 -16.77 24.84 12.24
CA ASP A 279 -17.92 25.68 11.93
C ASP A 279 -17.53 27.03 11.35
N GLU A 280 -16.45 27.64 11.85
CA GLU A 280 -15.89 28.87 11.32
C GLU A 280 -15.34 28.67 9.91
N PHE A 281 -14.55 27.64 9.71
CA PHE A 281 -13.90 27.36 8.41
C PHE A 281 -14.92 26.97 7.34
N TYR A 282 -15.91 26.18 7.71
CA TYR A 282 -17.02 25.85 6.82
C TYR A 282 -17.77 27.11 6.35
N LYS A 283 -18.14 27.99 7.30
CA LYS A 283 -18.87 29.24 7.00
C LYS A 283 -18.03 30.22 6.16
N SER A 284 -16.72 30.25 6.38
CA SER A 284 -15.81 31.18 5.72
C SER A 284 -15.27 30.63 4.38
N GLY A 285 -15.58 29.38 4.03
CA GLY A 285 -15.07 28.74 2.81
C GLY A 285 -13.55 28.57 2.80
N ILE A 286 -12.94 28.25 3.95
CA ILE A 286 -11.51 28.10 4.09
C ILE A 286 -11.13 26.82 4.84
N MET A 287 -9.89 26.39 4.67
CA MET A 287 -9.17 25.53 5.60
C MET A 287 -7.95 26.30 6.13
N GLY A 288 -7.55 26.06 7.38
CA GLY A 288 -6.42 26.74 8.01
C GLY A 288 -5.64 25.83 8.96
N ILE A 289 -4.36 26.11 9.10
CA ILE A 289 -3.50 25.43 10.08
C ILE A 289 -2.87 26.45 11.03
N GLY A 290 -2.59 26.01 12.27
CA GLY A 290 -1.95 26.82 13.29
C GLY A 290 -0.45 27.01 13.05
N TRP A 291 0.27 27.27 14.13
CA TRP A 291 1.68 27.68 14.16
C TRP A 291 1.87 29.11 13.64
N ASP A 292 1.05 30.04 14.12
CA ASP A 292 0.94 31.42 13.67
C ASP A 292 2.20 32.29 13.89
N ASP A 293 3.16 31.82 14.72
CA ASP A 293 4.48 32.44 14.91
C ASP A 293 5.47 32.03 13.82
N VAL A 294 5.14 31.05 12.98
CA VAL A 294 5.86 30.79 11.74
C VAL A 294 5.39 31.80 10.70
N THR A 295 6.34 32.50 10.09
CA THR A 295 6.05 33.49 9.05
C THR A 295 5.51 32.85 7.78
N ASP A 296 5.30 33.65 6.72
CA ASP A 296 4.86 33.15 5.43
C ASP A 296 5.67 31.91 4.97
N LEU A 297 4.99 30.80 4.80
CA LEU A 297 5.62 29.51 4.47
C LEU A 297 6.26 29.50 3.08
N LYS A 298 5.89 30.42 2.20
CA LYS A 298 6.53 30.57 0.88
C LYS A 298 7.95 31.15 0.96
N GLY A 299 8.33 31.71 2.08
CA GLY A 299 9.68 32.18 2.34
C GLY A 299 10.69 31.07 2.63
N PHE A 300 10.26 29.84 2.83
CA PHE A 300 11.13 28.69 3.15
C PHE A 300 11.39 27.82 1.92
N SER A 301 12.64 27.40 1.76
CA SER A 301 13.07 26.56 0.62
C SER A 301 12.95 25.06 0.90
N SER A 302 12.81 24.65 2.18
CA SER A 302 12.76 23.24 2.58
C SER A 302 12.00 23.01 3.88
N LYS A 303 11.61 21.76 4.12
CA LYS A 303 11.03 21.30 5.40
C LYS A 303 12.00 21.49 6.58
N GLU A 304 13.28 21.30 6.33
CA GLU A 304 14.34 21.44 7.31
C GLU A 304 14.45 22.90 7.77
N GLU A 305 14.33 23.83 6.86
CA GLU A 305 14.36 25.27 7.18
C GLU A 305 13.17 25.69 8.04
N ILE A 306 11.94 25.19 7.72
CA ILE A 306 10.77 25.37 8.58
C ILE A 306 11.01 24.78 9.97
N LYS A 307 11.53 23.57 10.06
CA LYS A 307 11.84 22.89 11.32
C LYS A 307 12.82 23.70 12.17
N ASP A 308 13.88 24.21 11.56
CA ASP A 308 14.90 24.99 12.26
C ASP A 308 14.36 26.37 12.68
N TYR A 309 13.47 26.96 11.89
CA TYR A 309 12.75 28.17 12.28
C TYR A 309 11.81 27.91 13.46
N MET A 310 11.04 26.81 13.46
CA MET A 310 10.18 26.43 14.58
C MET A 310 10.95 26.25 15.87
N LYS A 311 12.16 25.70 15.83
CA LYS A 311 13.04 25.60 17.00
C LYS A 311 13.50 26.95 17.57
N LYS A 312 13.57 27.99 16.72
CA LYS A 312 13.92 29.35 17.14
C LYS A 312 12.75 30.07 17.80
N VAL A 313 11.53 29.87 17.30
CA VAL A 313 10.35 30.62 17.78
C VAL A 313 9.54 29.89 18.85
N TYR A 314 9.73 28.58 18.98
CA TYR A 314 9.12 27.77 20.03
C TYR A 314 10.17 27.12 20.92
N ASP A 315 10.06 25.83 21.21
CA ASP A 315 10.99 25.11 22.09
C ASP A 315 12.12 24.45 21.28
N PRO A 316 13.41 24.87 21.49
CA PRO A 316 14.54 24.31 20.74
C PRO A 316 14.81 22.82 21.02
N SER A 317 14.30 22.29 22.16
CA SER A 317 14.45 20.87 22.50
C SER A 317 13.50 19.93 21.73
N TYR A 318 12.45 20.47 21.14
CA TYR A 318 11.44 19.70 20.43
C TYR A 318 11.86 19.41 18.99
N SER A 319 11.46 18.25 18.45
CA SER A 319 11.94 17.81 17.12
C SER A 319 11.30 18.55 15.94
N TYR A 320 10.05 18.97 16.05
CA TYR A 320 9.20 19.60 15.02
C TYR A 320 9.15 18.91 13.66
N LYS A 321 9.65 17.69 13.53
CA LYS A 321 9.71 16.97 12.24
C LYS A 321 8.34 16.82 11.57
N ASN A 322 7.32 16.42 12.35
CA ASN A 322 5.97 16.23 11.83
C ASN A 322 5.25 17.56 11.59
N ASN A 323 5.49 18.55 12.42
CA ASN A 323 4.90 19.88 12.30
C ASN A 323 5.42 20.61 11.06
N ALA A 324 6.73 20.63 10.85
CA ALA A 324 7.35 21.23 9.67
C ALA A 324 6.91 20.50 8.38
N HIS A 325 6.74 19.18 8.42
CA HIS A 325 6.20 18.42 7.30
C HIS A 325 4.74 18.81 6.99
N CYS A 326 3.90 18.96 8.02
CA CYS A 326 2.52 19.42 7.86
C CYS A 326 2.46 20.82 7.22
N LEU A 327 3.25 21.76 7.73
CA LEU A 327 3.34 23.12 7.20
C LEU A 327 3.81 23.14 5.74
N TRP A 328 4.83 22.35 5.43
CA TRP A 328 5.34 22.20 4.07
C TRP A 328 4.28 21.66 3.11
N GLN A 329 3.61 20.57 3.49
CA GLN A 329 2.53 19.96 2.68
C GLN A 329 1.41 20.96 2.44
N PHE A 330 0.99 21.67 3.48
CA PHE A 330 -0.08 22.65 3.40
C PHE A 330 0.25 23.79 2.42
N ALA A 331 1.49 24.28 2.39
CA ALA A 331 1.90 25.39 1.53
C ALA A 331 2.28 24.96 0.09
N ASN A 332 2.90 23.76 -0.07
CA ASN A 332 3.58 23.41 -1.31
C ASN A 332 3.02 22.15 -2.00
N GLU A 333 2.38 21.22 -1.27
CA GLU A 333 1.92 19.95 -1.85
C GLU A 333 0.42 19.95 -2.16
N ILE A 334 -0.42 20.61 -1.35
CA ILE A 334 -1.85 20.81 -1.67
C ILE A 334 -2.00 21.73 -2.89
N LYS A 335 -2.87 21.35 -3.81
CA LYS A 335 -3.13 22.09 -5.05
C LYS A 335 -4.61 22.47 -5.17
N VAL A 336 -4.90 23.48 -5.98
CA VAL A 336 -6.29 23.78 -6.40
C VAL A 336 -6.86 22.57 -7.14
N GLY A 337 -8.05 22.14 -6.74
CA GLY A 337 -8.70 20.91 -7.22
C GLY A 337 -8.54 19.70 -6.29
N ASP A 338 -7.63 19.74 -5.32
CA ASP A 338 -7.50 18.65 -4.32
C ASP A 338 -8.76 18.53 -3.46
N VAL A 339 -9.08 17.30 -3.07
CA VAL A 339 -10.24 16.98 -2.24
C VAL A 339 -9.81 16.86 -0.77
N ILE A 340 -10.55 17.56 0.09
CA ILE A 340 -10.30 17.55 1.55
C ILE A 340 -11.43 16.84 2.26
N PHE A 341 -11.11 15.80 3.03
CA PHE A 341 -12.00 15.20 4.02
C PHE A 341 -11.69 15.75 5.40
N VAL A 342 -12.68 16.27 6.07
CA VAL A 342 -12.55 16.84 7.41
C VAL A 342 -12.88 15.79 8.45
N LYS A 343 -11.95 15.53 9.37
CA LYS A 343 -12.14 14.58 10.47
C LYS A 343 -12.40 15.24 11.81
N LYS A 344 -13.15 14.55 12.67
CA LYS A 344 -13.29 14.85 14.09
C LYS A 344 -12.82 13.64 14.92
N GLY A 345 -11.70 13.80 15.64
CA GLY A 345 -11.02 12.68 16.29
C GLY A 345 -10.50 11.66 15.27
N MET A 346 -10.58 10.38 15.60
CA MET A 346 -10.05 9.28 14.79
C MET A 346 -11.13 8.44 14.09
N HIS A 347 -12.39 8.67 14.40
CA HIS A 347 -13.49 7.78 13.98
C HIS A 347 -14.60 8.47 13.18
N LYS A 348 -14.53 9.78 13.01
CA LYS A 348 -15.59 10.53 12.31
C LYS A 348 -15.04 11.40 11.20
N ILE A 349 -15.70 11.38 10.07
CA ILE A 349 -15.61 12.36 8.99
C ILE A 349 -16.79 13.31 9.14
N ILE A 350 -16.54 14.62 9.06
CA ILE A 350 -17.58 15.65 9.32
C ILE A 350 -17.74 16.62 8.15
N GLY A 351 -16.94 16.49 7.09
CA GLY A 351 -17.05 17.34 5.92
C GLY A 351 -16.21 16.87 4.74
N LYS A 352 -16.56 17.38 3.57
CA LYS A 352 -15.82 17.23 2.32
C LYS A 352 -15.85 18.52 1.54
N GLY A 353 -14.75 18.89 0.89
CA GLY A 353 -14.66 20.06 0.03
C GLY A 353 -13.55 19.94 -1.00
N ILE A 354 -13.50 20.91 -1.91
CA ILE A 354 -12.48 21.01 -2.96
C ILE A 354 -11.68 22.30 -2.75
N VAL A 355 -10.35 22.20 -2.79
CA VAL A 355 -9.45 23.36 -2.67
C VAL A 355 -9.61 24.27 -3.89
N THR A 356 -9.87 25.55 -3.66
CA THR A 356 -10.12 26.53 -4.71
C THR A 356 -9.08 27.65 -4.79
N SER A 357 -8.08 27.67 -3.88
CA SER A 357 -6.98 28.63 -3.95
C SER A 357 -5.62 27.98 -3.70
N ASP A 358 -4.56 28.65 -4.14
CA ASP A 358 -3.22 28.44 -3.64
C ASP A 358 -3.14 28.82 -2.15
N TYR A 359 -2.01 28.49 -1.51
CA TYR A 359 -1.71 28.89 -0.14
C TYR A 359 -1.72 30.43 0.01
N ILE A 360 -2.31 30.90 1.10
CA ILE A 360 -2.42 32.31 1.46
C ILE A 360 -1.92 32.48 2.91
N TYR A 361 -1.04 33.46 3.12
CA TYR A 361 -0.68 33.94 4.44
C TYR A 361 -1.51 35.16 4.78
N ASP A 362 -2.57 34.99 5.57
CA ASP A 362 -3.53 36.04 5.90
C ASP A 362 -3.17 36.73 7.22
N THR A 363 -2.49 37.86 7.10
CA THR A 363 -2.06 38.67 8.27
C THR A 363 -3.21 39.41 8.95
N SER A 364 -4.40 39.46 8.38
CA SER A 364 -5.59 40.07 9.00
C SER A 364 -6.20 39.17 10.07
N ARG A 365 -5.89 37.87 10.05
CA ARG A 365 -6.36 36.90 11.04
C ARG A 365 -5.45 36.95 12.29
N SER A 366 -6.08 36.83 13.45
CA SER A 366 -5.36 36.72 14.73
C SER A 366 -4.75 35.33 14.95
N THR A 367 -5.45 34.28 14.46
CA THR A 367 -5.03 32.87 14.54
C THR A 367 -5.35 32.17 13.23
N TYR A 368 -4.68 31.04 12.98
CA TYR A 368 -4.81 30.28 11.72
C TYR A 368 -4.57 31.18 10.48
N LYS A 369 -3.41 31.87 10.49
CA LYS A 369 -2.99 32.78 9.41
C LYS A 369 -2.66 32.05 8.11
N HIS A 370 -2.26 30.78 8.19
CA HIS A 370 -1.97 29.93 7.06
C HIS A 370 -3.27 29.30 6.55
N ILE A 371 -3.80 29.78 5.41
CA ILE A 371 -5.10 29.37 4.91
C ILE A 371 -5.06 28.97 3.43
N ARG A 372 -6.10 28.25 3.01
CA ARG A 372 -6.53 28.03 1.62
C ARG A 372 -8.03 28.21 1.52
N LYS A 373 -8.54 28.68 0.40
CA LYS A 373 -9.98 28.68 0.13
C LYS A 373 -10.42 27.28 -0.28
N VAL A 374 -11.59 26.89 0.19
CA VAL A 374 -12.19 25.58 -0.08
C VAL A 374 -13.68 25.76 -0.38
N ASP A 375 -14.14 25.11 -1.43
CA ASP A 375 -15.56 24.94 -1.71
C ASP A 375 -16.04 23.71 -0.91
N TRP A 376 -16.66 23.96 0.24
CA TRP A 376 -17.18 22.92 1.12
C TRP A 376 -18.50 22.37 0.57
N GLN A 377 -18.49 21.13 0.07
CA GLN A 377 -19.62 20.49 -0.58
C GLN A 377 -20.54 19.76 0.39
N ASN A 378 -19.96 19.16 1.45
CA ASN A 378 -20.70 18.36 2.41
C ASN A 378 -20.34 18.75 3.85
N LYS A 379 -21.37 18.79 4.72
CA LYS A 379 -21.25 18.90 6.17
C LYS A 379 -22.20 17.92 6.81
N GLY A 380 -21.70 17.08 7.71
CA GLY A 380 -22.49 16.05 8.40
C GLY A 380 -21.61 15.27 9.37
N GLU A 381 -22.04 14.08 9.77
CA GLU A 381 -21.24 13.13 10.54
C GLU A 381 -21.34 11.76 9.87
N TRP A 382 -20.19 11.16 9.55
CA TRP A 382 -20.07 9.81 9.01
C TRP A 382 -18.99 9.06 9.78
N GLU A 383 -19.25 7.78 10.05
CA GLU A 383 -18.25 6.92 10.66
C GLU A 383 -17.06 6.72 9.68
N HIS A 384 -15.85 6.88 10.19
CA HIS A 384 -14.67 6.53 9.42
C HIS A 384 -14.55 5.00 9.33
N PRO A 385 -14.39 4.39 8.14
CA PRO A 385 -14.40 2.93 7.97
C PRO A 385 -13.26 2.19 8.68
N GLY A 386 -12.32 2.92 9.24
CA GLY A 386 -11.21 2.43 10.05
C GLY A 386 -10.87 3.43 11.15
N GLN A 387 -9.59 3.75 11.29
CA GLN A 387 -9.08 4.72 12.23
C GLN A 387 -8.23 5.77 11.50
N ALA A 388 -8.67 7.03 11.51
CA ALA A 388 -7.89 8.13 10.95
C ALA A 388 -6.61 8.38 11.75
N VAL A 389 -5.54 8.77 11.07
CA VAL A 389 -4.26 9.08 11.70
C VAL A 389 -4.35 10.30 12.63
N MET A 390 -3.59 10.29 13.73
CA MET A 390 -3.50 11.40 14.70
C MET A 390 -2.64 12.56 14.18
N LYS A 391 -2.88 13.03 12.94
CA LYS A 391 -2.16 14.17 12.34
C LYS A 391 -3.17 15.23 11.91
N THR A 392 -2.74 16.49 11.93
CA THR A 392 -3.56 17.62 11.46
C THR A 392 -3.86 17.51 9.96
N LEU A 393 -2.88 17.06 9.16
CA LEU A 393 -2.99 16.92 7.71
C LEU A 393 -2.27 15.64 7.27
N THR A 394 -2.88 14.90 6.36
CA THR A 394 -2.28 13.69 5.77
C THR A 394 -2.78 13.52 4.35
N ASN A 395 -1.85 13.31 3.42
CA ASN A 395 -2.19 12.90 2.06
C ASN A 395 -2.67 11.45 2.09
N ILE A 396 -3.87 11.20 1.61
CA ILE A 396 -4.50 9.87 1.54
C ILE A 396 -4.71 9.41 0.10
N SER A 397 -4.17 10.10 -0.89
CA SER A 397 -4.32 9.76 -2.31
C SER A 397 -3.80 8.36 -2.66
N ALA A 398 -2.86 7.83 -1.86
CA ALA A 398 -2.32 6.49 -2.02
C ALA A 398 -3.09 5.42 -1.22
N TYR A 399 -4.13 5.81 -0.47
CA TYR A 399 -4.98 4.87 0.26
C TYR A 399 -6.16 4.51 -0.64
N PRO A 400 -6.32 3.24 -1.04
CA PRO A 400 -7.55 2.81 -1.71
C PRO A 400 -8.72 2.91 -0.73
N ASP A 401 -9.90 3.23 -1.25
CA ASP A 401 -11.18 3.28 -0.55
C ASP A 401 -11.50 1.99 0.22
#